data_3a40331d5ee462b97a0efc73d2918285
#
_entry.id   3a40331d5ee462b97a0efc73d2918285
#
_cell.length_a   1.000
_cell.length_b   1.000
_cell.length_c   1.000
_cell.angle_alpha   90.00
_cell.angle_beta   90.00
_cell.angle_gamma   90.00
#
_symmetry.space_group_name_H-M   'P 1'
#
loop_
_entity.id
_entity.type
_entity.pdbx_description
1 polymer ?
#
loop_
_entity_poly.entity_id
_entity_poly.type
_entity_poly.pdbx_seq_one_letter_code
_entity_poly.pdbx_strand_id
1 'polypeptide(L)'
;MIPIYKPFFTEDNLKYAHKAIRSGWVSSHGEYLDLTKEKLKEITNYKKIILTNNGTSSTHLLALALKYKHPEIKKIIVPNNVYVAAWNSFLFDKNYELIPIDCDLDTWNFNLSSIEKNLDENTAILVVHNIGNVINVPKLKLKFPNTVILEDNCEGFLGKYEGKFTGSDSLCSSISFFGNKTITSGEGGAFITSDDDVFEFINTTKNQGQSDTKFIHNVLGYNYRMTNVQAAILYGQLCDLKEIQERKDFIFDEYKKNLNLVDEVAFQKIESNTDHSKWMFGARFLNMSKTEKKLLELHLFESGIDVRPMFYDITKHDYLKNIVTETKNAETLQNQCLIFPSYPDLTRSQIKFITSKIKSFLKGK
;
A
#
# COMPACT_ATOMS: atom_id res chain seq x y z
N MET A 1 3.00 26.00 -4.74
CA MET A 1 1.98 24.93 -4.54
C MET A 1 2.49 23.95 -3.50
N ILE A 2 1.66 23.55 -2.53
CA ILE A 2 1.96 22.48 -1.58
C ILE A 2 1.57 21.17 -2.26
N PRO A 3 2.55 20.32 -2.65
CA PRO A 3 2.25 19.08 -3.41
C PRO A 3 1.60 18.03 -2.50
N ILE A 4 0.87 17.07 -3.09
CA ILE A 4 0.28 15.96 -2.33
C ILE A 4 1.35 15.11 -1.64
N TYR A 5 2.48 14.92 -2.28
CA TYR A 5 3.62 14.19 -1.75
C TYR A 5 4.95 14.72 -2.29
N LYS A 6 5.99 14.61 -1.46
CA LYS A 6 7.38 14.89 -1.78
C LYS A 6 8.25 13.90 -1.00
N PRO A 7 9.11 13.11 -1.65
CA PRO A 7 10.05 12.26 -0.94
C PRO A 7 10.96 13.07 -0.02
N PHE A 8 11.25 12.52 1.16
CA PHE A 8 12.18 13.10 2.11
C PHE A 8 13.52 12.42 1.99
N PHE A 9 14.57 13.20 1.76
CA PHE A 9 15.95 12.72 1.69
C PHE A 9 16.85 13.60 2.55
N THR A 10 17.68 12.95 3.38
CA THR A 10 18.80 13.60 4.05
C THR A 10 20.07 13.44 3.21
N GLU A 11 21.08 14.31 3.44
CA GLU A 11 22.38 14.15 2.80
C GLU A 11 23.02 12.78 3.12
N ASP A 12 22.75 12.28 4.34
CA ASP A 12 23.25 10.99 4.79
C ASP A 12 22.65 9.83 4.03
N ASN A 13 21.35 9.86 3.67
CA ASN A 13 20.80 8.77 2.88
C ASN A 13 21.15 8.86 1.39
N LEU A 14 21.37 10.03 0.84
CA LEU A 14 21.86 10.19 -0.53
C LEU A 14 23.28 9.64 -0.76
N LYS A 15 24.13 9.64 0.27
CA LYS A 15 25.51 9.11 0.14
C LYS A 15 25.57 7.65 -0.28
N TYR A 16 24.58 6.82 0.11
CA TYR A 16 24.55 5.40 -0.28
C TYR A 16 24.28 5.23 -1.77
N ALA A 17 23.35 6.01 -2.33
CA ALA A 17 23.09 6.04 -3.77
C ALA A 17 24.35 6.50 -4.56
N HIS A 18 25.04 7.54 -4.10
CA HIS A 18 26.29 7.99 -4.69
C HIS A 18 27.38 6.90 -4.66
N LYS A 19 27.52 6.16 -3.56
CA LYS A 19 28.47 5.04 -3.47
C LYS A 19 28.11 3.92 -4.45
N ALA A 20 26.84 3.54 -4.55
CA ALA A 20 26.39 2.53 -5.50
C ALA A 20 26.71 2.93 -6.95
N ILE A 21 26.43 4.19 -7.34
CA ILE A 21 26.74 4.69 -8.69
C ILE A 21 28.26 4.70 -8.95
N ARG A 22 29.07 5.20 -8.01
CA ARG A 22 30.52 5.27 -8.14
C ARG A 22 31.19 3.89 -8.21
N SER A 23 30.59 2.87 -7.59
CA SER A 23 31.11 1.49 -7.65
C SER A 23 30.99 0.86 -9.04
N GLY A 24 30.14 1.42 -9.93
CA GLY A 24 29.79 0.83 -11.21
C GLY A 24 28.75 -0.30 -11.13
N TRP A 25 28.43 -0.82 -9.95
CA TRP A 25 27.40 -1.84 -9.72
C TRP A 25 26.01 -1.20 -9.66
N VAL A 26 25.45 -0.86 -10.81
CA VAL A 26 24.17 -0.11 -10.91
C VAL A 26 22.96 -1.00 -11.19
N SER A 27 23.18 -2.25 -11.63
CA SER A 27 22.12 -3.19 -12.02
C SER A 27 21.62 -4.04 -10.82
N SER A 28 21.15 -5.24 -11.09
CA SER A 28 20.61 -6.17 -10.06
C SER A 28 21.70 -6.98 -9.32
N HIS A 29 22.91 -6.47 -9.26
CA HIS A 29 24.06 -6.98 -8.51
C HIS A 29 24.70 -5.84 -7.73
N GLY A 30 25.10 -6.09 -6.49
CA GLY A 30 25.79 -5.14 -5.63
C GLY A 30 25.41 -5.28 -4.16
N GLU A 31 26.22 -4.70 -3.30
CA GLU A 31 26.16 -4.89 -1.84
C GLU A 31 24.85 -4.40 -1.19
N TYR A 32 24.25 -3.32 -1.75
CA TYR A 32 23.05 -2.72 -1.15
C TYR A 32 21.82 -3.61 -1.24
N LEU A 33 21.78 -4.57 -2.15
CA LEU A 33 20.67 -5.53 -2.20
C LEU A 33 20.60 -6.39 -0.92
N ASP A 34 21.75 -6.87 -0.44
CA ASP A 34 21.81 -7.66 0.77
C ASP A 34 21.71 -6.80 2.02
N LEU A 35 22.41 -5.66 2.08
CA LEU A 35 22.31 -4.70 3.18
C LEU A 35 20.85 -4.24 3.41
N THR A 36 20.12 -3.98 2.33
CA THR A 36 18.71 -3.58 2.42
C THR A 36 17.81 -4.71 2.96
N LYS A 37 18.01 -5.95 2.49
CA LYS A 37 17.28 -7.12 3.01
C LYS A 37 17.53 -7.32 4.51
N GLU A 38 18.80 -7.29 4.93
CA GLU A 38 19.16 -7.46 6.35
C GLU A 38 18.60 -6.30 7.20
N LYS A 39 18.66 -5.05 6.70
CA LYS A 39 18.07 -3.91 7.42
C LYS A 39 16.55 -4.00 7.53
N LEU A 40 15.86 -4.46 6.50
CA LEU A 40 14.42 -4.74 6.57
C LEU A 40 14.11 -5.84 7.58
N LYS A 41 14.87 -6.94 7.61
CA LYS A 41 14.71 -8.02 8.62
C LYS A 41 14.93 -7.51 10.04
N GLU A 42 15.98 -6.72 10.27
CA GLU A 42 16.28 -6.09 11.57
C GLU A 42 15.08 -5.28 12.09
N ILE A 43 14.48 -4.48 11.22
CA ILE A 43 13.36 -3.60 11.57
C ILE A 43 12.06 -4.38 11.78
N THR A 44 11.74 -5.32 10.89
CA THR A 44 10.40 -5.90 10.76
C THR A 44 10.26 -7.31 11.32
N ASN A 45 11.37 -8.01 11.53
CA ASN A 45 11.43 -9.45 11.83
C ASN A 45 10.82 -10.34 10.74
N TYR A 46 10.71 -9.87 9.49
CA TYR A 46 10.26 -10.70 8.37
C TYR A 46 11.25 -11.85 8.14
N LYS A 47 10.73 -13.05 7.99
CA LYS A 47 11.57 -14.24 7.81
C LYS A 47 12.29 -14.26 6.47
N LYS A 48 11.56 -14.01 5.40
CA LYS A 48 12.06 -14.08 4.02
C LYS A 48 11.61 -12.87 3.23
N ILE A 49 12.56 -12.20 2.58
CA ILE A 49 12.38 -10.97 1.82
C ILE A 49 12.98 -11.13 0.43
N ILE A 50 12.18 -10.82 -0.58
CA ILE A 50 12.61 -10.75 -1.99
C ILE A 50 12.41 -9.32 -2.46
N LEU A 51 13.49 -8.60 -2.79
CA LEU A 51 13.41 -7.26 -3.37
C LEU A 51 12.98 -7.33 -4.84
N THR A 52 12.10 -6.43 -5.25
CA THR A 52 11.55 -6.32 -6.61
C THR A 52 11.69 -4.91 -7.15
N ASN A 53 11.56 -4.77 -8.47
CA ASN A 53 11.72 -3.49 -9.17
C ASN A 53 10.59 -2.48 -8.92
N ASN A 54 9.39 -2.92 -8.49
CA ASN A 54 8.28 -2.06 -8.08
C ASN A 54 7.21 -2.85 -7.30
N GLY A 55 6.23 -2.12 -6.73
CA GLY A 55 5.13 -2.71 -5.96
C GLY A 55 4.20 -3.60 -6.80
N THR A 56 3.88 -3.21 -8.04
CA THR A 56 3.02 -4.00 -8.93
C THR A 56 3.61 -5.37 -9.22
N SER A 57 4.92 -5.44 -9.46
CA SER A 57 5.64 -6.72 -9.61
C SER A 57 5.55 -7.56 -8.33
N SER A 58 5.67 -6.93 -7.14
CA SER A 58 5.52 -7.64 -5.86
C SER A 58 4.11 -8.19 -5.70
N THR A 59 3.08 -7.43 -6.05
CA THR A 59 1.68 -7.88 -5.94
C THR A 59 1.37 -8.98 -6.97
N HIS A 60 1.94 -8.90 -8.19
CA HIS A 60 1.82 -10.00 -9.16
C HIS A 60 2.46 -11.29 -8.65
N LEU A 61 3.57 -11.20 -7.93
CA LEU A 61 4.17 -12.38 -7.30
C LEU A 61 3.26 -13.02 -6.23
N LEU A 62 2.32 -12.28 -5.60
CA LEU A 62 1.29 -12.89 -4.74
C LEU A 62 0.38 -13.82 -5.53
N ALA A 63 -0.07 -13.40 -6.72
CA ALA A 63 -0.91 -14.22 -7.58
C ALA A 63 -0.19 -15.50 -8.04
N LEU A 64 1.09 -15.39 -8.38
CA LEU A 64 1.92 -16.53 -8.77
C LEU A 64 2.19 -17.48 -7.60
N ALA A 65 2.44 -16.94 -6.40
CA ALA A 65 2.62 -17.71 -5.17
C ALA A 65 1.33 -18.50 -4.81
N LEU A 66 0.18 -17.83 -4.90
CA LEU A 66 -1.12 -18.48 -4.69
C LEU A 66 -1.34 -19.62 -5.67
N LYS A 67 -1.10 -19.40 -6.97
CA LYS A 67 -1.21 -20.44 -8.01
C LYS A 67 -0.28 -21.63 -7.76
N TYR A 68 0.94 -21.35 -7.29
CA TYR A 68 1.94 -22.39 -7.01
C TYR A 68 1.56 -23.25 -5.80
N LYS A 69 1.18 -22.60 -4.69
CA LYS A 69 0.94 -23.29 -3.41
C LYS A 69 -0.47 -23.86 -3.30
N HIS A 70 -1.46 -23.20 -3.94
CA HIS A 70 -2.88 -23.51 -3.88
C HIS A 70 -3.52 -23.50 -5.28
N PRO A 71 -3.16 -24.43 -6.17
CA PRO A 71 -3.64 -24.48 -7.55
C PRO A 71 -5.15 -24.70 -7.68
N GLU A 72 -5.81 -25.20 -6.63
CA GLU A 72 -7.26 -25.37 -6.52
C GLU A 72 -8.00 -24.05 -6.41
N ILE A 73 -7.38 -22.99 -5.87
CA ILE A 73 -8.00 -21.69 -5.71
C ILE A 73 -8.15 -21.00 -7.08
N LYS A 74 -9.37 -20.55 -7.38
CA LYS A 74 -9.74 -19.88 -8.63
C LYS A 74 -10.40 -18.53 -8.44
N LYS A 75 -10.81 -18.22 -7.21
CA LYS A 75 -11.52 -17.00 -6.85
C LYS A 75 -10.72 -16.22 -5.82
N ILE A 76 -10.79 -14.91 -5.89
CA ILE A 76 -10.16 -14.05 -4.90
C ILE A 76 -11.08 -12.91 -4.49
N ILE A 77 -11.38 -12.84 -3.21
CA ILE A 77 -12.07 -11.71 -2.61
C ILE A 77 -11.11 -10.53 -2.56
N VAL A 78 -11.54 -9.38 -3.10
CA VAL A 78 -10.76 -8.15 -3.17
C VAL A 78 -11.60 -6.96 -2.70
N PRO A 79 -11.00 -5.91 -2.14
CA PRO A 79 -11.72 -4.65 -1.92
C PRO A 79 -12.11 -4.02 -3.26
N ASN A 80 -13.28 -3.36 -3.31
CA ASN A 80 -13.75 -2.73 -4.55
C ASN A 80 -13.22 -1.31 -4.80
N ASN A 81 -12.51 -0.70 -3.87
CA ASN A 81 -12.06 0.71 -3.92
C ASN A 81 -10.61 0.90 -3.49
N VAL A 82 -9.69 0.23 -4.14
CA VAL A 82 -8.24 0.30 -3.89
C VAL A 82 -7.49 0.67 -5.17
N TYR A 83 -6.18 0.87 -5.06
CA TYR A 83 -5.35 1.13 -6.23
C TYR A 83 -5.37 -0.07 -7.19
N VAL A 84 -5.48 0.19 -8.48
CA VAL A 84 -5.72 -0.82 -9.54
C VAL A 84 -4.70 -1.97 -9.57
N ALA A 85 -3.47 -1.77 -9.08
CA ALA A 85 -2.44 -2.80 -9.08
C ALA A 85 -2.85 -4.03 -8.25
N ALA A 86 -3.67 -3.85 -7.20
CA ALA A 86 -4.21 -4.93 -6.40
C ALA A 86 -5.05 -5.91 -7.24
N TRP A 87 -5.91 -5.39 -8.12
CA TRP A 87 -6.75 -6.21 -9.00
C TRP A 87 -6.00 -6.74 -10.22
N ASN A 88 -5.25 -5.87 -10.89
CA ASN A 88 -4.54 -6.19 -12.13
C ASN A 88 -3.60 -7.37 -11.96
N SER A 89 -2.93 -7.45 -10.83
CA SER A 89 -1.98 -8.50 -10.50
C SER A 89 -2.58 -9.90 -10.55
N PHE A 90 -3.86 -10.04 -10.25
CA PHE A 90 -4.58 -11.31 -10.34
C PHE A 90 -5.24 -11.56 -11.70
N LEU A 91 -5.28 -10.55 -12.56
CA LEU A 91 -5.86 -10.64 -13.92
C LEU A 91 -4.81 -10.90 -15.01
N PHE A 92 -3.52 -10.60 -14.76
CA PHE A 92 -2.47 -10.72 -15.78
C PHE A 92 -2.42 -12.09 -16.44
N ASP A 93 -2.48 -13.15 -15.65
CA ASP A 93 -2.41 -14.54 -16.14
C ASP A 93 -3.79 -15.19 -16.37
N LYS A 94 -4.90 -14.42 -16.18
CA LYS A 94 -6.28 -14.89 -16.33
C LYS A 94 -6.62 -16.14 -15.52
N ASN A 95 -5.98 -16.30 -14.35
CA ASN A 95 -6.14 -17.48 -13.49
C ASN A 95 -7.24 -17.32 -12.46
N TYR A 96 -7.66 -16.08 -12.17
CA TYR A 96 -8.54 -15.78 -11.05
C TYR A 96 -9.78 -15.00 -11.48
N GLU A 97 -10.92 -15.38 -10.88
CA GLU A 97 -12.13 -14.59 -10.84
C GLU A 97 -12.06 -13.64 -9.62
N LEU A 98 -12.27 -12.35 -9.85
CA LEU A 98 -12.34 -11.36 -8.77
C LEU A 98 -13.76 -11.35 -8.17
N ILE A 99 -13.83 -11.38 -6.84
CA ILE A 99 -15.05 -11.17 -6.04
C ILE A 99 -14.86 -9.86 -5.26
N PRO A 100 -15.24 -8.71 -5.84
CA PRO A 100 -15.08 -7.43 -5.17
C PRO A 100 -16.11 -7.28 -4.05
N ILE A 101 -15.64 -6.78 -2.90
CA ILE A 101 -16.50 -6.48 -1.73
C ILE A 101 -16.44 -4.99 -1.46
N ASP A 102 -17.62 -4.40 -1.20
CA ASP A 102 -17.75 -2.99 -0.85
C ASP A 102 -17.07 -2.67 0.49
N CYS A 103 -16.69 -1.41 0.65
CA CYS A 103 -15.97 -0.95 1.82
C CYS A 103 -16.90 -0.61 2.99
N ASP A 104 -16.31 -0.48 4.16
CA ASP A 104 -16.91 0.08 5.36
C ASP A 104 -16.66 1.60 5.44
N LEU A 105 -17.67 2.38 5.77
CA LEU A 105 -17.59 3.85 5.76
C LEU A 105 -16.78 4.44 6.92
N ASP A 106 -16.54 3.67 7.99
CA ASP A 106 -15.76 4.12 9.13
C ASP A 106 -14.28 3.81 8.96
N THR A 107 -13.97 2.57 8.57
CA THR A 107 -12.59 2.11 8.41
C THR A 107 -12.00 2.36 7.03
N TRP A 108 -12.83 2.50 6.00
CA TRP A 108 -12.53 2.56 4.55
C TRP A 108 -11.90 1.28 3.99
N ASN A 109 -11.75 0.27 4.81
CA ASN A 109 -11.36 -1.08 4.42
C ASN A 109 -12.59 -1.85 3.91
N PHE A 110 -12.39 -2.99 3.26
CA PHE A 110 -13.51 -3.80 2.81
C PHE A 110 -14.34 -4.33 4.00
N ASN A 111 -15.63 -4.53 3.76
CA ASN A 111 -16.57 -4.95 4.80
C ASN A 111 -16.38 -6.43 5.17
N LEU A 112 -15.82 -6.70 6.34
CA LEU A 112 -15.52 -8.04 6.83
C LEU A 112 -16.77 -8.94 6.94
N SER A 113 -17.97 -8.38 7.18
CA SER A 113 -19.21 -9.15 7.27
C SER A 113 -19.67 -9.70 5.91
N SER A 114 -19.22 -9.09 4.82
CA SER A 114 -19.55 -9.52 3.46
C SER A 114 -18.64 -10.67 2.97
N ILE A 115 -17.54 -10.95 3.65
CA ILE A 115 -16.62 -12.03 3.28
C ILE A 115 -17.31 -13.39 3.37
N GLU A 116 -17.98 -13.69 4.49
CA GLU A 116 -18.61 -14.99 4.75
C GLU A 116 -19.56 -15.47 3.65
N LYS A 117 -20.30 -14.51 3.08
CA LYS A 117 -21.29 -14.81 2.02
C LYS A 117 -20.67 -15.19 0.68
N ASN A 118 -19.37 -14.89 0.51
CA ASN A 118 -18.64 -15.03 -0.74
C ASN A 118 -17.50 -16.07 -0.65
N LEU A 119 -17.30 -16.69 0.51
CA LEU A 119 -16.29 -17.70 0.72
C LEU A 119 -16.79 -19.08 0.32
N ASP A 120 -15.96 -19.78 -0.45
CA ASP A 120 -16.01 -21.22 -0.67
C ASP A 120 -14.59 -21.81 -0.59
N GLU A 121 -14.45 -23.12 -0.75
CA GLU A 121 -13.19 -23.86 -0.67
C GLU A 121 -12.15 -23.45 -1.72
N ASN A 122 -12.60 -22.83 -2.83
CA ASN A 122 -11.74 -22.38 -3.94
C ASN A 122 -11.47 -20.86 -3.92
N THR A 123 -11.72 -20.21 -2.79
CA THR A 123 -11.63 -18.74 -2.64
C THR A 123 -10.52 -18.33 -1.68
N ALA A 124 -9.66 -17.40 -2.08
CA ALA A 124 -8.70 -16.72 -1.22
C ALA A 124 -9.15 -15.29 -0.92
N ILE A 125 -8.51 -14.64 0.05
CA ILE A 125 -8.74 -13.24 0.42
C ILE A 125 -7.49 -12.42 0.16
N LEU A 126 -7.61 -11.33 -0.60
CA LEU A 126 -6.59 -10.29 -0.68
C LEU A 126 -6.95 -9.17 0.30
N VAL A 127 -6.20 -9.06 1.36
CA VAL A 127 -6.26 -7.90 2.28
C VAL A 127 -5.48 -6.75 1.67
N VAL A 128 -6.10 -5.57 1.62
CA VAL A 128 -5.42 -4.31 1.31
C VAL A 128 -5.66 -3.36 2.48
N HIS A 129 -4.60 -2.79 3.03
CA HIS A 129 -4.65 -1.83 4.14
C HIS A 129 -4.91 -0.42 3.60
N ASN A 130 -6.17 -0.15 3.23
CA ASN A 130 -6.55 1.00 2.41
C ASN A 130 -6.17 2.35 3.05
N ILE A 131 -5.41 3.18 2.31
CA ILE A 131 -4.83 4.46 2.76
C ILE A 131 -3.97 4.29 4.05
N GLY A 132 -3.54 3.07 4.36
CA GLY A 132 -2.71 2.75 5.52
C GLY A 132 -3.47 2.34 6.78
N ASN A 133 -4.80 2.23 6.73
CA ASN A 133 -5.58 1.73 7.86
C ASN A 133 -5.50 0.20 7.93
N VAL A 134 -4.92 -0.31 8.99
CA VAL A 134 -4.56 -1.72 9.12
C VAL A 134 -5.76 -2.61 9.44
N ILE A 135 -5.91 -3.69 8.68
CA ILE A 135 -6.80 -4.81 9.00
C ILE A 135 -6.03 -5.80 9.87
N ASN A 136 -6.61 -6.26 10.97
CA ASN A 136 -6.01 -7.27 11.85
C ASN A 136 -6.09 -8.66 11.20
N VAL A 137 -5.04 -9.05 10.48
CA VAL A 137 -4.94 -10.34 9.76
C VAL A 137 -4.97 -11.54 10.70
N PRO A 138 -4.27 -11.57 11.85
CA PRO A 138 -4.42 -12.65 12.85
C PRO A 138 -5.87 -12.90 13.24
N LYS A 139 -6.63 -11.84 13.53
CA LYS A 139 -8.07 -11.94 13.86
C LYS A 139 -8.90 -12.47 12.69
N LEU A 140 -8.56 -12.04 11.46
CA LEU A 140 -9.20 -12.55 10.25
C LEU A 140 -8.95 -14.05 10.05
N LYS A 141 -7.71 -14.53 10.31
CA LYS A 141 -7.36 -15.96 10.27
C LYS A 141 -8.10 -16.78 11.32
N LEU A 142 -8.29 -16.24 12.51
CA LEU A 142 -9.11 -16.93 13.54
C LEU A 142 -10.57 -17.07 13.10
N LYS A 143 -11.10 -16.08 12.39
CA LYS A 143 -12.47 -16.14 11.84
C LYS A 143 -12.60 -17.09 10.66
N PHE A 144 -11.59 -17.17 9.80
CA PHE A 144 -11.55 -17.98 8.57
C PHE A 144 -10.31 -18.87 8.52
N PRO A 145 -10.21 -19.89 9.41
CA PRO A 145 -8.96 -20.64 9.64
C PRO A 145 -8.50 -21.46 8.43
N ASN A 146 -9.40 -21.83 7.53
CA ASN A 146 -9.10 -22.65 6.35
C ASN A 146 -8.92 -21.80 5.08
N THR A 147 -9.00 -20.48 5.18
CA THR A 147 -8.93 -19.58 4.01
C THR A 147 -7.52 -19.05 3.84
N VAL A 148 -7.02 -19.11 2.60
CA VAL A 148 -5.73 -18.51 2.25
C VAL A 148 -5.88 -17.00 2.24
N ILE A 149 -5.01 -16.30 2.99
CA ILE A 149 -4.98 -14.85 3.06
C ILE A 149 -3.66 -14.36 2.46
N LEU A 150 -3.76 -13.38 1.57
CA LEU A 150 -2.67 -12.62 0.99
C LEU A 150 -2.78 -11.17 1.46
N GLU A 151 -1.66 -10.45 1.56
CA GLU A 151 -1.66 -9.03 1.90
C GLU A 151 -1.03 -8.18 0.79
N ASP A 152 -1.81 -7.29 0.17
CA ASP A 152 -1.24 -6.12 -0.50
C ASP A 152 -0.94 -5.06 0.55
N ASN A 153 0.30 -5.05 1.00
CA ASN A 153 0.80 -4.17 2.05
C ASN A 153 1.49 -2.91 1.49
N CYS A 154 1.22 -2.57 0.21
CA CYS A 154 1.83 -1.41 -0.46
C CYS A 154 1.45 -0.06 0.17
N GLU A 155 0.36 0.01 0.90
CA GLU A 155 -0.11 1.19 1.65
C GLU A 155 -0.01 0.96 3.17
N GLY A 156 -0.04 -0.28 3.60
CA GLY A 156 0.00 -0.69 5.00
C GLY A 156 1.40 -0.86 5.59
N PHE A 157 2.46 -0.84 4.77
CA PHE A 157 3.82 -1.03 5.27
C PHE A 157 4.18 -0.01 6.36
N LEU A 158 4.78 -0.47 7.45
CA LEU A 158 5.03 0.20 8.73
C LEU A 158 3.82 0.27 9.67
N GLY A 159 2.62 -0.13 9.23
CA GLY A 159 1.49 -0.39 10.11
C GLY A 159 1.72 -1.68 10.91
N LYS A 160 0.96 -1.84 12.00
CA LYS A 160 1.08 -3.01 12.87
C LYS A 160 -0.29 -3.54 13.27
N TYR A 161 -0.33 -4.83 13.54
CA TYR A 161 -1.39 -5.49 14.28
C TYR A 161 -0.77 -6.29 15.43
N GLU A 162 -1.30 -6.10 16.65
CA GLU A 162 -0.80 -6.75 17.87
C GLU A 162 0.73 -6.59 18.06
N GLY A 163 1.24 -5.40 17.71
CA GLY A 163 2.66 -5.03 17.80
C GLY A 163 3.58 -5.60 16.70
N LYS A 164 3.06 -6.47 15.81
CA LYS A 164 3.80 -7.00 14.65
C LYS A 164 3.54 -6.15 13.40
N PHE A 165 4.54 -5.99 12.55
CA PHE A 165 4.36 -5.35 11.26
C PHE A 165 3.41 -6.14 10.35
N THR A 166 2.54 -5.42 9.63
CA THR A 166 1.68 -5.95 8.57
C THR A 166 2.47 -6.80 7.58
N GLY A 167 1.86 -7.83 6.99
CA GLY A 167 2.54 -8.75 6.08
C GLY A 167 3.24 -9.94 6.76
N SER A 168 3.18 -10.02 8.11
CA SER A 168 3.88 -11.10 8.86
C SER A 168 3.10 -12.40 8.97
N ASP A 169 1.77 -12.35 8.88
CA ASP A 169 0.89 -13.48 9.25
C ASP A 169 0.05 -14.03 8.08
N SER A 170 0.17 -13.52 6.86
CA SER A 170 -0.42 -14.06 5.64
C SER A 170 0.48 -15.12 4.98
N LEU A 171 -0.02 -15.81 3.94
CA LEU A 171 0.81 -16.70 3.11
C LEU A 171 2.00 -15.93 2.53
N CYS A 172 1.70 -14.76 1.97
CA CYS A 172 2.70 -13.82 1.47
C CYS A 172 2.12 -12.41 1.40
N SER A 173 3.02 -11.43 1.35
CA SER A 173 2.65 -10.02 1.23
C SER A 173 3.52 -9.25 0.25
N SER A 174 2.98 -8.15 -0.32
CA SER A 174 3.68 -7.23 -1.20
C SER A 174 3.90 -5.88 -0.53
N ILE A 175 5.04 -5.24 -0.82
CA ILE A 175 5.38 -3.90 -0.36
C ILE A 175 5.76 -3.05 -1.58
N SER A 176 5.44 -1.76 -1.54
CA SER A 176 5.85 -0.77 -2.55
C SER A 176 6.78 0.27 -1.93
N PHE A 177 7.85 0.60 -2.65
CA PHE A 177 8.75 1.71 -2.35
C PHE A 177 8.71 2.78 -3.45
N PHE A 178 7.53 2.96 -4.06
CA PHE A 178 7.30 4.02 -5.05
C PHE A 178 7.51 5.41 -4.46
N GLY A 179 7.73 6.42 -5.32
CA GLY A 179 8.09 7.79 -4.94
C GLY A 179 7.17 8.48 -3.93
N ASN A 180 5.91 8.06 -3.78
CA ASN A 180 4.98 8.62 -2.82
C ASN A 180 4.74 7.76 -1.56
N LYS A 181 5.48 6.66 -1.39
CA LYS A 181 5.37 5.82 -0.18
C LYS A 181 6.13 6.43 1.00
N THR A 182 5.82 5.99 2.21
CA THR A 182 6.42 6.53 3.44
C THR A 182 7.93 6.47 3.41
N ILE A 183 8.50 5.38 2.88
CA ILE A 183 9.91 5.28 2.46
C ILE A 183 9.95 4.87 0.99
N THR A 184 10.95 5.34 0.27
CA THR A 184 11.01 5.19 -1.18
C THR A 184 12.39 4.84 -1.71
N SER A 185 12.42 4.17 -2.84
CA SER A 185 13.61 4.00 -3.71
C SER A 185 13.39 4.58 -5.12
N GLY A 186 12.39 5.50 -5.26
CA GLY A 186 11.90 6.00 -6.54
C GLY A 186 10.89 5.03 -7.16
N GLU A 187 11.35 3.91 -7.64
CA GLU A 187 10.62 2.68 -7.92
C GLU A 187 11.24 1.56 -7.07
N GLY A 188 10.46 0.60 -6.65
CA GLY A 188 10.91 -0.54 -5.87
C GLY A 188 9.77 -1.24 -5.15
N GLY A 189 10.01 -2.46 -4.69
CA GLY A 189 9.07 -3.23 -3.91
C GLY A 189 9.76 -4.38 -3.19
N ALA A 190 8.96 -5.11 -2.41
CA ALA A 190 9.38 -6.34 -1.78
C ALA A 190 8.23 -7.34 -1.72
N PHE A 191 8.57 -8.61 -1.85
CA PHE A 191 7.69 -9.75 -1.59
C PHE A 191 8.15 -10.41 -0.30
N ILE A 192 7.22 -10.69 0.60
CA ILE A 192 7.47 -11.25 1.92
C ILE A 192 6.72 -12.56 2.06
N THR A 193 7.37 -13.57 2.64
CA THR A 193 6.72 -14.82 3.03
C THR A 193 7.44 -15.47 4.20
N SER A 194 6.80 -16.42 4.85
CA SER A 194 7.42 -17.32 5.84
C SER A 194 7.52 -18.76 5.33
N ASP A 195 6.94 -19.06 4.15
CA ASP A 195 6.92 -20.38 3.53
C ASP A 195 8.18 -20.57 2.67
N ASP A 196 8.91 -21.66 2.92
CA ASP A 196 10.18 -21.93 2.24
C ASP A 196 9.98 -22.25 0.75
N ASP A 197 8.99 -23.06 0.42
CA ASP A 197 8.73 -23.48 -0.96
C ASP A 197 8.28 -22.30 -1.82
N VAL A 198 7.39 -21.45 -1.26
CA VAL A 198 6.95 -20.22 -1.90
C VAL A 198 8.12 -19.27 -2.14
N PHE A 199 9.01 -19.13 -1.16
CA PHE A 199 10.20 -18.28 -1.29
C PHE A 199 11.09 -18.72 -2.46
N GLU A 200 11.45 -20.03 -2.52
CA GLU A 200 12.32 -20.57 -3.55
C GLU A 200 11.69 -20.44 -4.95
N PHE A 201 10.42 -20.80 -5.07
CA PHE A 201 9.67 -20.64 -6.33
C PHE A 201 9.63 -19.17 -6.79
N ILE A 202 9.29 -18.23 -5.92
CA ILE A 202 9.19 -16.82 -6.24
C ILE A 202 10.55 -16.18 -6.52
N ASN A 203 11.59 -16.58 -5.77
CA ASN A 203 12.95 -16.10 -6.02
C ASN A 203 13.46 -16.54 -7.39
N THR A 204 13.18 -17.75 -7.81
CA THR A 204 13.49 -18.25 -9.16
C THR A 204 12.68 -17.52 -10.22
N THR A 205 11.37 -17.40 -10.02
CA THR A 205 10.43 -16.79 -10.97
C THR A 205 10.77 -15.32 -11.25
N LYS A 206 11.05 -14.51 -10.21
CA LYS A 206 11.46 -13.10 -10.39
C LYS A 206 12.80 -12.91 -11.13
N ASN A 207 13.63 -13.94 -11.12
CA ASN A 207 14.94 -14.00 -11.78
C ASN A 207 14.87 -14.66 -13.16
N GLN A 208 13.78 -14.49 -13.89
CA GLN A 208 13.58 -15.07 -15.22
C GLN A 208 13.53 -16.61 -15.23
N GLY A 209 13.27 -17.25 -14.09
CA GLY A 209 13.21 -18.72 -13.99
C GLY A 209 14.57 -19.42 -14.13
N GLN A 210 15.67 -18.69 -13.92
CA GLN A 210 17.03 -19.23 -14.09
C GLN A 210 17.30 -20.35 -13.06
N SER A 211 17.85 -21.45 -13.56
CA SER A 211 18.34 -22.58 -12.73
C SER A 211 19.76 -22.32 -12.20
N ASP A 212 20.28 -23.26 -11.43
CA ASP A 212 21.68 -23.26 -10.97
C ASP A 212 22.68 -23.37 -12.14
N THR A 213 22.25 -23.90 -13.27
CA THR A 213 23.08 -23.94 -14.50
C THR A 213 22.88 -22.64 -15.26
N LYS A 214 23.97 -21.90 -15.47
CA LYS A 214 23.96 -20.62 -16.18
C LYS A 214 23.30 -20.75 -17.56
N PHE A 215 22.37 -19.85 -17.87
CA PHE A 215 21.56 -19.78 -19.10
C PHE A 215 20.56 -20.92 -19.30
N ILE A 216 20.35 -21.78 -18.32
CA ILE A 216 19.23 -22.73 -18.30
C ILE A 216 18.12 -22.15 -17.43
N HIS A 217 16.89 -22.16 -17.95
CA HIS A 217 15.70 -21.61 -17.29
C HIS A 217 14.65 -22.70 -17.15
N ASN A 218 14.31 -23.06 -15.91
CA ASN A 218 13.42 -24.20 -15.62
C ASN A 218 11.94 -23.83 -15.51
N VAL A 219 11.65 -22.55 -15.30
CA VAL A 219 10.27 -22.03 -15.19
C VAL A 219 10.13 -20.75 -16.03
N LEU A 220 8.90 -20.48 -16.47
CA LEU A 220 8.57 -19.18 -17.06
C LEU A 220 8.70 -18.12 -15.99
N GLY A 221 9.65 -17.22 -16.13
CA GLY A 221 9.96 -16.20 -15.13
C GLY A 221 9.92 -14.79 -15.69
N TYR A 222 10.08 -13.82 -14.79
CA TYR A 222 10.00 -12.38 -15.06
C TYR A 222 11.28 -11.68 -14.65
N ASN A 223 11.56 -10.54 -15.26
CA ASN A 223 12.63 -9.66 -14.81
C ASN A 223 12.08 -8.65 -13.80
N TYR A 224 11.88 -9.10 -12.54
CA TYR A 224 11.33 -8.28 -11.45
C TYR A 224 12.41 -7.92 -10.42
N ARG A 225 13.66 -7.91 -10.80
CA ARG A 225 14.80 -7.63 -9.92
C ARG A 225 14.92 -6.14 -9.60
N MET A 226 15.12 -5.83 -8.33
CA MET A 226 15.53 -4.49 -7.90
C MET A 226 16.98 -4.22 -8.34
N THR A 227 17.30 -2.99 -8.68
CA THR A 227 18.68 -2.57 -8.95
C THR A 227 19.41 -2.22 -7.66
N ASN A 228 20.75 -2.30 -7.67
CA ASN A 228 21.58 -1.90 -6.54
C ASN A 228 21.45 -0.41 -6.19
N VAL A 229 21.20 0.45 -7.19
CA VAL A 229 20.96 1.88 -6.95
C VAL A 229 19.64 2.11 -6.23
N GLN A 230 18.56 1.43 -6.64
CA GLN A 230 17.29 1.47 -5.91
C GLN A 230 17.45 0.96 -4.48
N ALA A 231 18.15 -0.16 -4.30
CA ALA A 231 18.41 -0.73 -2.98
C ALA A 231 19.24 0.23 -2.10
N ALA A 232 20.23 0.93 -2.65
CA ALA A 232 21.03 1.91 -1.92
C ALA A 232 20.20 3.12 -1.45
N ILE A 233 19.29 3.62 -2.29
CA ILE A 233 18.35 4.66 -1.90
C ILE A 233 17.46 4.16 -0.75
N LEU A 234 16.88 2.96 -0.89
CA LEU A 234 16.02 2.36 0.13
C LEU A 234 16.78 2.11 1.44
N TYR A 235 18.02 1.64 1.36
CA TYR A 235 18.87 1.44 2.54
C TYR A 235 19.04 2.74 3.33
N GLY A 236 19.30 3.84 2.64
CA GLY A 236 19.39 5.17 3.29
C GLY A 236 18.08 5.56 3.98
N GLN A 237 16.93 5.36 3.31
CA GLN A 237 15.62 5.61 3.90
C GLN A 237 15.34 4.75 5.15
N LEU A 238 15.77 3.49 5.13
CA LEU A 238 15.64 2.59 6.28
C LEU A 238 16.54 3.00 7.46
N CYS A 239 17.70 3.59 7.20
CA CYS A 239 18.55 4.16 8.24
C CYS A 239 17.89 5.34 8.95
N ASP A 240 17.14 6.17 8.23
CA ASP A 240 16.45 7.35 8.76
C ASP A 240 14.98 7.07 9.13
N LEU A 241 14.56 5.80 9.14
CA LEU A 241 13.16 5.41 9.30
C LEU A 241 12.50 6.00 10.54
N LYS A 242 13.21 6.02 11.67
CA LYS A 242 12.68 6.57 12.92
C LYS A 242 12.30 8.05 12.76
N GLU A 243 13.17 8.84 12.18
CA GLU A 243 12.91 10.28 11.92
C GLU A 243 11.72 10.45 10.97
N ILE A 244 11.66 9.64 9.90
CA ILE A 244 10.55 9.68 8.94
C ILE A 244 9.22 9.37 9.64
N GLN A 245 9.18 8.35 10.51
CA GLN A 245 7.98 7.98 11.25
C GLN A 245 7.54 9.08 12.24
N GLU A 246 8.48 9.64 13.02
CA GLU A 246 8.19 10.74 13.95
C GLU A 246 7.60 11.96 13.24
N ARG A 247 8.13 12.30 12.05
CA ARG A 247 7.58 13.37 11.20
C ARG A 247 6.18 13.05 10.69
N LYS A 248 5.93 11.81 10.29
CA LYS A 248 4.58 11.35 9.86
C LYS A 248 3.59 11.37 11.01
N ASP A 249 3.99 10.97 12.21
CA ASP A 249 3.18 11.03 13.42
C ASP A 249 2.75 12.47 13.71
N PHE A 250 3.72 13.38 13.73
CA PHE A 250 3.48 14.80 13.91
C PHE A 250 2.45 15.36 12.89
N ILE A 251 2.57 15.00 11.62
CA ILE A 251 1.67 15.49 10.56
C ILE A 251 0.24 15.02 10.79
N PHE A 252 0.05 13.73 11.08
CA PHE A 252 -1.27 13.16 11.33
C PHE A 252 -1.93 13.78 12.56
N ASP A 253 -1.16 13.97 13.64
CA ASP A 253 -1.64 14.59 14.87
C ASP A 253 -2.01 16.07 14.68
N GLU A 254 -1.21 16.84 13.94
CA GLU A 254 -1.52 18.23 13.64
C GLU A 254 -2.77 18.37 12.76
N TYR A 255 -2.99 17.52 11.77
CA TYR A 255 -4.23 17.51 11.00
C TYR A 255 -5.43 17.20 11.89
N LYS A 256 -5.38 16.11 12.66
CA LYS A 256 -6.45 15.73 13.59
C LYS A 256 -6.75 16.85 14.58
N LYS A 257 -5.71 17.40 15.22
CA LYS A 257 -5.85 18.54 16.15
C LYS A 257 -6.57 19.73 15.55
N ASN A 258 -6.26 20.07 14.29
CA ASN A 258 -6.86 21.23 13.61
C ASN A 258 -8.29 20.96 13.10
N LEU A 259 -8.65 19.71 12.79
CA LEU A 259 -9.96 19.36 12.19
C LEU A 259 -10.92 18.66 13.14
N ASN A 260 -10.47 18.20 14.32
CA ASN A 260 -11.27 17.40 15.27
C ASN A 260 -12.50 18.11 15.85
N LEU A 261 -12.57 19.44 15.75
CA LEU A 261 -13.69 20.26 16.21
C LEU A 261 -14.61 20.69 15.05
N VAL A 262 -14.52 20.04 13.91
CA VAL A 262 -15.36 20.30 12.74
C VAL A 262 -16.29 19.11 12.59
N ASP A 263 -17.54 19.27 13.00
CA ASP A 263 -18.53 18.18 13.07
C ASP A 263 -18.78 17.48 11.72
N GLU A 264 -18.56 18.20 10.64
CA GLU A 264 -18.68 17.67 9.27
C GLU A 264 -17.49 16.81 8.82
N VAL A 265 -16.43 16.68 9.63
CA VAL A 265 -15.22 15.95 9.26
C VAL A 265 -15.05 14.69 10.08
N ALA A 266 -14.90 13.56 9.39
CA ALA A 266 -14.59 12.27 9.99
C ALA A 266 -13.25 11.73 9.48
N PHE A 267 -12.58 10.94 10.32
CA PHE A 267 -11.33 10.25 10.00
C PHE A 267 -11.55 8.74 9.96
N GLN A 268 -10.62 8.02 9.35
CA GLN A 268 -10.63 6.56 9.42
C GLN A 268 -10.65 6.09 10.88
N LYS A 269 -11.60 5.21 11.20
CA LYS A 269 -11.63 4.50 12.47
C LYS A 269 -10.56 3.42 12.47
N ILE A 270 -9.66 3.49 13.43
CA ILE A 270 -8.60 2.50 13.62
C ILE A 270 -9.15 1.36 14.49
N GLU A 271 -8.98 0.12 14.05
CA GLU A 271 -9.37 -1.06 14.84
C GLU A 271 -8.48 -1.19 16.09
N SER A 272 -9.02 -1.71 17.17
CA SER A 272 -8.25 -1.98 18.39
C SER A 272 -7.07 -2.93 18.11
N ASN A 273 -5.95 -2.68 18.76
CA ASN A 273 -4.71 -3.44 18.59
C ASN A 273 -4.10 -3.35 17.18
N THR A 274 -4.44 -2.28 16.42
CA THR A 274 -3.75 -1.97 15.16
C THR A 274 -3.15 -0.57 15.19
N ASP A 275 -2.04 -0.40 14.48
CA ASP A 275 -1.39 0.89 14.26
C ASP A 275 -1.44 1.24 12.78
N HIS A 276 -2.01 2.38 12.45
CA HIS A 276 -2.08 2.90 11.08
C HIS A 276 -0.68 3.15 10.52
N SER A 277 -0.41 2.76 9.26
CA SER A 277 0.90 2.96 8.61
C SER A 277 1.28 4.43 8.40
N LYS A 278 0.30 5.32 8.46
CA LYS A 278 0.42 6.77 8.21
C LYS A 278 0.98 7.11 6.83
N TRP A 279 0.63 6.28 5.82
CA TRP A 279 1.04 6.54 4.44
C TRP A 279 0.53 7.89 3.94
N MET A 280 -0.80 8.09 3.86
CA MET A 280 -1.40 9.38 3.49
C MET A 280 -2.51 9.77 4.46
N PHE A 281 -2.65 11.07 4.72
CA PHE A 281 -3.72 11.58 5.55
C PHE A 281 -4.97 11.81 4.71
N GLY A 282 -6.09 11.22 5.11
CA GLY A 282 -7.39 11.39 4.48
C GLY A 282 -8.43 11.92 5.48
N ALA A 283 -9.41 12.65 4.96
CA ALA A 283 -10.59 13.06 5.71
C ALA A 283 -11.86 12.87 4.89
N ARG A 284 -12.94 12.45 5.55
CA ARG A 284 -14.27 12.33 4.98
C ARG A 284 -15.11 13.53 5.43
N PHE A 285 -15.77 14.20 4.47
CA PHE A 285 -16.65 15.33 4.69
C PHE A 285 -18.10 14.81 4.69
N LEU A 286 -18.68 14.67 5.87
CA LEU A 286 -20.00 14.10 6.05
C LEU A 286 -21.06 14.92 5.30
N ASN A 287 -22.01 14.24 4.68
CA ASN A 287 -23.10 14.85 3.89
C ASN A 287 -22.66 15.72 2.70
N MET A 288 -21.37 15.70 2.33
CA MET A 288 -20.88 16.41 1.16
C MET A 288 -21.35 15.73 -0.13
N SER A 289 -21.92 16.50 -1.03
CA SER A 289 -22.28 16.04 -2.38
C SER A 289 -21.04 15.99 -3.29
N LYS A 290 -21.15 15.26 -4.40
CA LYS A 290 -20.10 15.20 -5.43
C LYS A 290 -19.74 16.59 -5.99
N THR A 291 -20.74 17.47 -6.13
CA THR A 291 -20.54 18.85 -6.63
C THR A 291 -19.79 19.68 -5.61
N GLU A 292 -20.18 19.63 -4.34
CA GLU A 292 -19.50 20.36 -3.27
C GLU A 292 -18.07 19.88 -3.08
N LYS A 293 -17.81 18.55 -3.19
CA LYS A 293 -16.44 18.04 -3.16
C LYS A 293 -15.58 18.61 -4.28
N LYS A 294 -16.09 18.69 -5.52
CA LYS A 294 -15.38 19.32 -6.63
C LYS A 294 -15.10 20.81 -6.39
N LEU A 295 -16.04 21.54 -5.78
CA LEU A 295 -15.82 22.92 -5.40
C LEU A 295 -14.74 23.06 -4.32
N LEU A 296 -14.72 22.15 -3.34
CA LEU A 296 -13.64 22.11 -2.33
C LEU A 296 -12.28 21.80 -2.98
N GLU A 297 -12.22 20.83 -3.90
CA GLU A 297 -10.99 20.51 -4.64
C GLU A 297 -10.47 21.74 -5.40
N LEU A 298 -11.36 22.47 -6.10
CA LEU A 298 -11.02 23.71 -6.82
C LEU A 298 -10.54 24.80 -5.87
N HIS A 299 -11.28 25.05 -4.77
CA HIS A 299 -10.91 26.04 -3.75
C HIS A 299 -9.50 25.78 -3.16
N LEU A 300 -9.18 24.52 -2.90
CA LEU A 300 -7.86 24.11 -2.40
C LEU A 300 -6.79 24.31 -3.48
N PHE A 301 -7.06 23.88 -4.71
CA PHE A 301 -6.15 24.06 -5.84
C PHE A 301 -5.83 25.53 -6.11
N GLU A 302 -6.83 26.40 -6.16
CA GLU A 302 -6.66 27.87 -6.31
C GLU A 302 -5.90 28.48 -5.13
N SER A 303 -5.98 27.87 -3.95
CA SER A 303 -5.16 28.24 -2.79
C SER A 303 -3.73 27.68 -2.84
N GLY A 304 -3.33 26.98 -3.91
CA GLY A 304 -2.01 26.40 -4.07
C GLY A 304 -1.80 25.10 -3.28
N ILE A 305 -2.87 24.32 -3.03
CA ILE A 305 -2.84 23.06 -2.30
C ILE A 305 -3.26 21.93 -3.26
N ASP A 306 -2.38 20.94 -3.47
CA ASP A 306 -2.67 19.74 -4.24
C ASP A 306 -3.33 18.66 -3.35
N VAL A 307 -4.46 18.08 -3.79
CA VAL A 307 -5.19 17.04 -3.09
C VAL A 307 -5.53 15.90 -4.06
N ARG A 308 -5.89 14.74 -3.54
CA ARG A 308 -6.34 13.60 -4.36
C ARG A 308 -7.71 13.12 -3.90
N PRO A 309 -8.56 12.66 -4.83
CA PRO A 309 -9.77 11.94 -4.48
C PRO A 309 -9.43 10.59 -3.84
N MET A 310 -10.38 10.02 -3.13
CA MET A 310 -10.36 8.60 -2.77
C MET A 310 -10.37 7.72 -4.01
N PHE A 311 -9.84 6.51 -3.93
CA PHE A 311 -9.86 5.54 -5.03
C PHE A 311 -11.28 5.32 -5.53
N TYR A 312 -11.39 5.21 -6.85
CA TYR A 312 -12.64 4.89 -7.52
C TYR A 312 -12.99 3.41 -7.32
N ASP A 313 -14.29 3.10 -7.29
CA ASP A 313 -14.72 1.71 -7.28
C ASP A 313 -14.33 0.98 -8.57
N ILE A 314 -14.20 -0.34 -8.46
CA ILE A 314 -13.71 -1.21 -9.52
C ILE A 314 -14.49 -1.08 -10.83
N THR A 315 -15.79 -0.75 -10.78
CA THR A 315 -16.66 -0.65 -11.96
C THR A 315 -16.41 0.60 -12.81
N LYS A 316 -15.66 1.59 -12.27
CA LYS A 316 -15.31 2.81 -13.02
C LYS A 316 -14.15 2.61 -14.01
N HIS A 317 -13.54 1.43 -13.99
CA HIS A 317 -12.45 1.07 -14.90
C HIS A 317 -13.01 0.30 -16.09
N ASP A 318 -12.83 0.79 -17.32
CA ASP A 318 -13.46 0.26 -18.54
C ASP A 318 -13.30 -1.26 -18.73
N TYR A 319 -12.12 -1.80 -18.39
CA TYR A 319 -11.84 -3.24 -18.52
C TYR A 319 -12.50 -4.10 -17.41
N LEU A 320 -13.06 -3.48 -16.38
CA LEU A 320 -13.77 -4.11 -15.25
C LEU A 320 -15.24 -3.67 -15.11
N LYS A 321 -15.73 -2.84 -16.02
CA LYS A 321 -17.09 -2.26 -15.95
C LYS A 321 -18.23 -3.28 -15.88
N ASN A 322 -18.01 -4.51 -16.32
CA ASN A 322 -19.01 -5.58 -16.31
C ASN A 322 -18.95 -6.44 -15.02
N ILE A 323 -18.03 -6.14 -14.10
CA ILE A 323 -17.95 -6.87 -12.84
C ILE A 323 -19.14 -6.50 -11.95
N VAL A 324 -19.77 -7.52 -11.35
CA VAL A 324 -20.95 -7.30 -10.50
C VAL A 324 -20.49 -7.17 -9.05
N THR A 325 -20.80 -6.04 -8.42
CA THR A 325 -20.48 -5.77 -7.02
C THR A 325 -21.35 -4.66 -6.46
N GLU A 326 -21.50 -4.63 -5.14
CA GLU A 326 -22.04 -3.47 -4.44
C GLU A 326 -21.01 -2.35 -4.43
N THR A 327 -21.44 -1.10 -4.66
CA THR A 327 -20.55 0.08 -4.75
C THR A 327 -21.02 1.25 -3.90
N LYS A 328 -22.12 1.10 -3.15
CA LYS A 328 -22.78 2.19 -2.41
C LYS A 328 -21.82 2.92 -1.48
N ASN A 329 -21.05 2.19 -0.69
CA ASN A 329 -20.12 2.79 0.27
C ASN A 329 -18.88 3.33 -0.43
N ALA A 330 -18.35 2.63 -1.43
CA ALA A 330 -17.22 3.10 -2.24
C ALA A 330 -17.56 4.42 -2.95
N GLU A 331 -18.75 4.53 -3.55
CA GLU A 331 -19.22 5.78 -4.16
C GLU A 331 -19.41 6.90 -3.12
N THR A 332 -19.87 6.57 -1.91
CA THR A 332 -19.97 7.52 -0.81
C THR A 332 -18.60 8.04 -0.40
N LEU A 333 -17.62 7.16 -0.19
CA LEU A 333 -16.24 7.58 0.11
C LEU A 333 -15.64 8.40 -1.03
N GLN A 334 -15.85 7.98 -2.27
CA GLN A 334 -15.39 8.70 -3.47
C GLN A 334 -15.96 10.13 -3.53
N ASN A 335 -17.21 10.32 -3.15
CA ASN A 335 -17.88 11.63 -3.15
C ASN A 335 -17.58 12.48 -1.92
N GLN A 336 -17.12 11.91 -0.83
CA GLN A 336 -16.96 12.59 0.46
C GLN A 336 -15.52 12.65 0.96
N CYS A 337 -14.57 11.85 0.41
CA CYS A 337 -13.21 11.83 0.93
C CYS A 337 -12.23 12.57 0.03
N LEU A 338 -11.27 13.23 0.68
CA LEU A 338 -10.07 13.80 0.07
C LEU A 338 -8.83 13.33 0.83
N ILE A 339 -7.76 13.13 0.08
CA ILE A 339 -6.42 12.84 0.59
C ILE A 339 -5.58 14.11 0.50
N PHE A 340 -4.90 14.44 1.58
CA PHE A 340 -4.19 15.70 1.78
C PHE A 340 -2.67 15.52 1.77
N PRO A 341 -1.91 16.60 1.50
CA PRO A 341 -0.46 16.59 1.66
C PRO A 341 -0.05 16.01 3.00
N SER A 342 0.82 15.01 2.98
CA SER A 342 1.28 14.33 4.21
C SER A 342 2.72 13.79 4.09
N TYR A 343 3.58 14.49 3.33
CA TYR A 343 5.01 14.17 3.21
C TYR A 343 5.80 14.62 4.45
N PRO A 344 6.92 13.95 4.80
CA PRO A 344 7.63 14.17 6.07
C PRO A 344 8.08 15.61 6.34
N ASP A 345 8.38 16.40 5.31
CA ASP A 345 8.80 17.82 5.44
C ASP A 345 7.64 18.82 5.54
N LEU A 346 6.39 18.35 5.59
CA LEU A 346 5.25 19.26 5.70
C LEU A 346 5.26 19.97 7.06
N THR A 347 5.30 21.28 7.03
CA THR A 347 5.43 22.11 8.23
C THR A 347 4.09 22.34 8.93
N ARG A 348 4.13 22.65 10.24
CA ARG A 348 2.96 23.05 11.02
C ARG A 348 2.23 24.24 10.40
N SER A 349 2.94 25.23 9.87
CA SER A 349 2.34 26.41 9.22
C SER A 349 1.58 26.01 7.95
N GLN A 350 2.13 25.10 7.14
CA GLN A 350 1.45 24.56 5.96
C GLN A 350 0.19 23.77 6.33
N ILE A 351 0.25 22.92 7.35
CA ILE A 351 -0.92 22.16 7.83
C ILE A 351 -2.02 23.13 8.33
N LYS A 352 -1.66 24.13 9.14
CA LYS A 352 -2.60 25.17 9.57
C LYS A 352 -3.21 25.94 8.40
N PHE A 353 -2.42 26.24 7.38
CA PHE A 353 -2.91 26.91 6.17
C PHE A 353 -3.92 26.00 5.43
N ILE A 354 -3.59 24.72 5.18
CA ILE A 354 -4.49 23.77 4.53
C ILE A 354 -5.80 23.66 5.31
N THR A 355 -5.74 23.41 6.62
CA THR A 355 -6.92 23.24 7.46
C THR A 355 -7.74 24.52 7.61
N SER A 356 -7.13 25.70 7.54
CA SER A 356 -7.84 26.97 7.52
C SER A 356 -8.66 27.14 6.23
N LYS A 357 -8.14 26.72 5.08
CA LYS A 357 -8.84 26.76 3.80
C LYS A 357 -10.02 25.77 3.76
N ILE A 358 -9.85 24.58 4.33
CA ILE A 358 -10.95 23.62 4.52
C ILE A 358 -12.07 24.27 5.37
N LYS A 359 -11.72 24.83 6.53
CA LYS A 359 -12.69 25.46 7.44
C LYS A 359 -13.39 26.67 6.82
N SER A 360 -12.67 27.50 6.04
CA SER A 360 -13.28 28.64 5.36
C SER A 360 -14.30 28.22 4.33
N PHE A 361 -14.02 27.13 3.58
CA PHE A 361 -14.96 26.57 2.62
C PHE A 361 -16.23 26.03 3.30
N LEU A 362 -16.07 25.27 4.38
CA LEU A 362 -17.21 24.70 5.11
C LEU A 362 -18.09 25.76 5.77
N LYS A 363 -17.53 26.88 6.23
CA LYS A 363 -18.30 28.01 6.80
C LYS A 363 -19.01 28.85 5.75
N GLY A 364 -18.59 28.82 4.51
CA GLY A 364 -19.20 29.55 3.39
C GLY A 364 -20.32 28.81 2.68
N LYS A 365 -20.65 27.60 3.16
CA LYS A 365 -21.83 26.85 2.76
C LYS A 365 -23.03 27.33 3.54
#